data_1be89be7acf27dd6ffd6afe545260180
#
_entry.id   1be89be7acf27dd6ffd6afe545260180
#
_cell.length_a   1.000
_cell.length_b   1.000
_cell.length_c   1.000
_cell.angle_alpha   90.00
_cell.angle_beta   90.00
_cell.angle_gamma   90.00
#
_symmetry.space_group_name_H-M   'P 1'
#
loop_
_entity.id
_entity.type
_entity.pdbx_description
1 polymer ?
#
loop_
_entity_poly.entity_id
_entity_poly.type
_entity_poly.pdbx_seq_one_letter_code
_entity_poly.pdbx_strand_id
1 'polypeptide(L)'
;LGFLGLSLLFVGITLVSNGLNRFLKIDGKSTAFMNLFTGSILFIGNIIMLAKAGDIMQYQNVASGFLFGITYLFIAANYLFKLDLRPFGLYSLFVAIYAIIMAISSYTVDIRFTLLWGAWAALWLEGFLELVLKIKLEKIFPYLSIFIGLFAAFIPAILMLTDKW
;
A
#
# COMPACT_ATOMS: atom_id res chain seq x y z
N LEU A 1 8.28 11.36 -10.81
CA LEU A 1 6.92 10.90 -10.44
C LEU A 1 6.42 9.68 -11.25
N GLY A 2 6.96 9.42 -12.46
CA GLY A 2 6.45 8.37 -13.34
C GLY A 2 6.37 6.97 -12.72
N PHE A 3 7.45 6.49 -12.08
CA PHE A 3 7.42 5.17 -11.44
C PHE A 3 6.50 5.13 -10.20
N LEU A 4 6.41 6.23 -9.45
CA LEU A 4 5.45 6.33 -8.35
C LEU A 4 4.01 6.28 -8.86
N GLY A 5 3.68 7.04 -9.90
CA GLY A 5 2.37 7.00 -10.54
C GLY A 5 2.01 5.61 -11.06
N LEU A 6 2.96 4.92 -11.73
CA LEU A 6 2.78 3.53 -12.14
C LEU A 6 2.46 2.61 -10.94
N SER A 7 3.24 2.73 -9.87
CA SER A 7 3.04 1.92 -8.66
C SER A 7 1.68 2.18 -8.03
N LEU A 8 1.31 3.46 -7.87
CA LEU A 8 0.03 3.85 -7.26
C LEU A 8 -1.18 3.44 -8.10
N LEU A 9 -1.04 3.34 -9.43
CA LEU A 9 -2.10 2.85 -10.29
C LEU A 9 -2.50 1.41 -9.89
N PHE A 10 -1.53 0.50 -9.81
CA PHE A 10 -1.79 -0.89 -9.42
C PHE A 10 -2.19 -1.02 -7.95
N VAL A 11 -1.58 -0.24 -7.07
CA VAL A 11 -1.98 -0.15 -5.66
C VAL A 11 -3.45 0.24 -5.52
N GLY A 12 -3.89 1.28 -6.22
CA GLY A 12 -5.27 1.76 -6.18
C GLY A 12 -6.27 0.72 -6.65
N ILE A 13 -6.02 0.10 -7.81
CA ILE A 13 -6.87 -0.98 -8.35
C ILE A 13 -6.98 -2.13 -7.35
N THR A 14 -5.88 -2.56 -6.76
CA THR A 14 -5.85 -3.70 -5.85
C THR A 14 -6.48 -3.38 -4.49
N LEU A 15 -6.29 -2.16 -3.95
CA LEU A 15 -6.99 -1.74 -2.73
C LEU A 15 -8.50 -1.69 -2.90
N VAL A 16 -8.98 -1.12 -4.01
CA VAL A 16 -10.42 -1.12 -4.34
C VAL A 16 -10.93 -2.56 -4.48
N SER A 17 -10.20 -3.41 -5.20
CA SER A 17 -10.54 -4.82 -5.36
C SER A 17 -10.60 -5.55 -4.02
N ASN A 18 -9.59 -5.36 -3.14
CA ASN A 18 -9.55 -5.98 -1.82
C ASN A 18 -10.71 -5.51 -0.92
N GLY A 19 -11.08 -4.22 -0.99
CA GLY A 19 -12.22 -3.70 -0.27
C GLY A 19 -13.54 -4.28 -0.78
N LEU A 20 -13.76 -4.29 -2.10
CA LEU A 20 -14.95 -4.84 -2.74
C LEU A 20 -15.10 -6.36 -2.55
N ASN A 21 -13.98 -7.07 -2.42
CA ASN A 21 -13.97 -8.51 -2.26
C ASN A 21 -14.84 -8.98 -1.09
N ARG A 22 -14.82 -8.25 0.04
CA ARG A 22 -15.66 -8.57 1.20
C ARG A 22 -17.14 -8.40 0.93
N PHE A 23 -17.54 -7.46 0.08
CA PHE A 23 -18.94 -7.25 -0.31
C PHE A 23 -19.41 -8.26 -1.37
N LEU A 24 -18.57 -8.53 -2.35
CA LEU A 24 -18.88 -9.39 -3.50
C LEU A 24 -18.61 -10.87 -3.23
N LYS A 25 -18.02 -11.20 -2.07
CA LYS A 25 -17.65 -12.57 -1.67
C LYS A 25 -16.80 -13.29 -2.74
N ILE A 26 -15.84 -12.56 -3.32
CA ILE A 26 -14.90 -13.11 -4.30
C ILE A 26 -14.02 -14.15 -3.61
N ASP A 27 -13.68 -15.22 -4.32
CA ASP A 27 -12.84 -16.27 -3.76
C ASP A 27 -11.40 -15.80 -3.46
N GLY A 28 -10.80 -16.40 -2.44
CA GLY A 28 -9.48 -15.98 -1.97
C GLY A 28 -8.36 -16.18 -2.99
N LYS A 29 -8.45 -17.20 -3.86
CA LYS A 29 -7.41 -17.45 -4.89
C LYS A 29 -7.41 -16.35 -5.94
N SER A 30 -8.59 -15.95 -6.42
CA SER A 30 -8.72 -14.83 -7.36
C SER A 30 -8.17 -13.53 -6.76
N THR A 31 -8.49 -13.26 -5.51
CA THR A 31 -7.94 -12.12 -4.77
C THR A 31 -6.41 -12.22 -4.60
N ALA A 32 -5.88 -13.42 -4.35
CA ALA A 32 -4.45 -13.65 -4.25
C ALA A 32 -3.70 -13.24 -5.53
N PHE A 33 -4.23 -13.58 -6.70
CA PHE A 33 -3.57 -13.24 -7.97
C PHE A 33 -3.49 -11.73 -8.22
N MET A 34 -4.53 -10.97 -7.90
CA MET A 34 -4.48 -9.50 -8.02
C MET A 34 -3.40 -8.90 -7.11
N ASN A 35 -3.32 -9.36 -5.87
CA ASN A 35 -2.28 -8.94 -4.93
C ASN A 35 -0.89 -9.39 -5.38
N LEU A 36 -0.75 -10.62 -5.91
CA LEU A 36 0.52 -11.15 -6.43
C LEU A 36 1.05 -10.30 -7.60
N PHE A 37 0.21 -9.97 -8.58
CA PHE A 37 0.62 -9.13 -9.70
C PHE A 37 1.06 -7.75 -9.25
N THR A 38 0.27 -7.09 -8.43
CA THR A 38 0.63 -5.77 -7.88
C THR A 38 1.92 -5.83 -7.07
N GLY A 39 2.02 -6.76 -6.12
CA GLY A 39 3.22 -6.93 -5.33
C GLY A 39 4.47 -7.22 -6.16
N SER A 40 4.35 -8.05 -7.20
CA SER A 40 5.45 -8.37 -8.12
C SER A 40 5.89 -7.16 -8.93
N ILE A 41 4.96 -6.38 -9.48
CA ILE A 41 5.27 -5.15 -10.23
C ILE A 41 6.03 -4.16 -9.34
N LEU A 42 5.54 -3.94 -8.12
CA LEU A 42 6.20 -3.04 -7.19
C LEU A 42 7.57 -3.57 -6.77
N PHE A 43 7.67 -4.84 -6.40
CA PHE A 43 8.90 -5.45 -5.90
C PHE A 43 10.00 -5.46 -6.97
N ILE A 44 9.70 -5.95 -8.17
CA ILE A 44 10.65 -5.99 -9.29
C ILE A 44 11.03 -4.58 -9.74
N GLY A 45 10.05 -3.68 -9.85
CA GLY A 45 10.30 -2.29 -10.21
C GLY A 45 11.23 -1.60 -9.19
N ASN A 46 11.05 -1.85 -7.90
CA ASN A 46 11.94 -1.28 -6.88
C ASN A 46 13.34 -1.91 -6.88
N ILE A 47 13.51 -3.17 -7.26
CA ILE A 47 14.85 -3.76 -7.50
C ILE A 47 15.56 -3.01 -8.62
N ILE A 48 14.86 -2.72 -9.72
CA ILE A 48 15.42 -1.96 -10.85
C ILE A 48 15.78 -0.52 -10.42
N MET A 49 14.93 0.12 -9.62
CA MET A 49 15.17 1.46 -9.08
C MET A 49 16.34 1.47 -8.10
N LEU A 50 16.45 0.44 -7.25
CA LEU A 50 17.56 0.27 -6.31
C LEU A 50 18.91 0.20 -7.04
N ALA A 51 18.98 -0.52 -8.15
CA ALA A 51 20.19 -0.66 -8.97
C ALA A 51 20.63 0.69 -9.59
N LYS A 52 19.75 1.68 -9.66
CA LYS A 52 20.00 3.02 -10.20
C LYS A 52 20.09 4.10 -9.12
N ALA A 53 19.82 3.77 -7.87
CA ALA A 53 19.81 4.73 -6.78
C ALA A 53 21.24 5.21 -6.46
N GLY A 54 21.42 6.53 -6.41
CA GLY A 54 22.72 7.18 -6.13
C GLY A 54 22.66 8.22 -5.00
N ASP A 55 21.46 8.53 -4.49
CA ASP A 55 21.27 9.49 -3.40
C ASP A 55 20.25 9.01 -2.36
N ILE A 56 20.22 9.68 -1.22
CA ILE A 56 19.38 9.29 -0.08
C ILE A 56 17.89 9.35 -0.40
N MET A 57 17.45 10.29 -1.22
CA MET A 57 16.04 10.44 -1.60
C MET A 57 15.61 9.26 -2.49
N GLN A 58 16.46 8.81 -3.39
CA GLN A 58 16.19 7.65 -4.24
C GLN A 58 16.12 6.37 -3.41
N TYR A 59 17.04 6.17 -2.45
CA TYR A 59 16.97 5.05 -1.50
C TYR A 59 15.69 5.08 -0.66
N GLN A 60 15.26 6.25 -0.20
CA GLN A 60 14.03 6.42 0.56
C GLN A 60 12.79 6.06 -0.28
N ASN A 61 12.75 6.48 -1.55
CA ASN A 61 11.67 6.11 -2.47
C ASN A 61 11.62 4.60 -2.72
N VAL A 62 12.76 3.98 -2.92
CA VAL A 62 12.89 2.53 -3.10
C VAL A 62 12.44 1.78 -1.84
N ALA A 63 12.89 2.21 -0.65
CA ALA A 63 12.46 1.62 0.60
C ALA A 63 10.93 1.69 0.77
N SER A 64 10.35 2.86 0.52
CA SER A 64 8.89 3.05 0.52
C SER A 64 8.18 2.08 -0.44
N GLY A 65 8.70 1.95 -1.66
CA GLY A 65 8.13 1.05 -2.66
C GLY A 65 8.22 -0.42 -2.27
N PHE A 66 9.30 -0.86 -1.62
CA PHE A 66 9.39 -2.22 -1.07
C PHE A 66 8.37 -2.48 0.03
N LEU A 67 8.07 -1.49 0.90
CA LEU A 67 7.04 -1.65 1.92
C LEU A 67 5.67 -1.95 1.30
N PHE A 68 5.31 -1.27 0.23
CA PHE A 68 4.08 -1.58 -0.52
C PHE A 68 4.17 -2.96 -1.20
N GLY A 69 5.26 -3.25 -1.90
CA GLY A 69 5.45 -4.52 -2.60
C GLY A 69 5.33 -5.72 -1.67
N ILE A 70 6.01 -5.70 -0.53
CA ILE A 70 5.95 -6.74 0.50
C ILE A 70 4.53 -6.90 1.04
N THR A 71 3.81 -5.79 1.28
CA THR A 71 2.42 -5.81 1.74
C THR A 71 1.54 -6.67 0.81
N TYR A 72 1.55 -6.40 -0.49
CA TYR A 72 0.72 -7.14 -1.45
C TYR A 72 1.17 -8.58 -1.64
N LEU A 73 2.48 -8.83 -1.66
CA LEU A 73 3.01 -10.21 -1.73
C LEU A 73 2.61 -11.03 -0.50
N PHE A 74 2.65 -10.42 0.70
CA PHE A 74 2.22 -11.11 1.91
C PHE A 74 0.71 -11.39 1.91
N ILE A 75 -0.12 -10.42 1.48
CA ILE A 75 -1.56 -10.62 1.34
C ILE A 75 -1.85 -11.77 0.36
N ALA A 76 -1.17 -11.80 -0.78
CA ALA A 76 -1.30 -12.89 -1.76
C ALA A 76 -0.93 -14.26 -1.13
N ALA A 77 0.22 -14.32 -0.46
CA ALA A 77 0.66 -15.54 0.22
C ALA A 77 -0.33 -15.99 1.30
N ASN A 78 -0.91 -15.06 2.08
CA ASN A 78 -1.90 -15.39 3.08
C ASN A 78 -3.17 -16.01 2.48
N TYR A 79 -3.69 -15.47 1.38
CA TYR A 79 -4.85 -16.06 0.70
C TYR A 79 -4.58 -17.47 0.17
N LEU A 80 -3.34 -17.73 -0.29
CA LEU A 80 -2.94 -19.04 -0.82
C LEU A 80 -2.62 -20.07 0.27
N PHE A 81 -1.94 -19.67 1.35
CA PHE A 81 -1.32 -20.57 2.33
C PHE A 81 -1.92 -20.46 3.74
N LYS A 82 -2.85 -19.52 3.98
CA LYS A 82 -3.51 -19.30 5.29
C LYS A 82 -2.50 -19.09 6.43
N LEU A 83 -1.60 -18.14 6.24
CA LEU A 83 -0.50 -17.85 7.16
C LEU A 83 -1.02 -17.26 8.49
N ASP A 84 -0.20 -17.32 9.54
CA ASP A 84 -0.39 -16.52 10.73
C ASP A 84 -0.22 -15.03 10.39
N LEU A 85 -1.24 -14.22 10.66
CA LEU A 85 -1.25 -12.81 10.30
C LEU A 85 -0.60 -11.89 11.35
N ARG A 86 -0.21 -12.40 12.51
CA ARG A 86 0.42 -11.58 13.57
C ARG A 86 1.75 -10.94 13.13
N PRO A 87 2.66 -11.65 12.43
CA PRO A 87 3.87 -11.02 11.89
C PRO A 87 3.55 -9.90 10.91
N PHE A 88 2.52 -10.05 10.07
CA PHE A 88 2.08 -9.00 9.16
C PHE A 88 1.46 -7.81 9.90
N GLY A 89 0.72 -8.05 10.97
CA GLY A 89 0.21 -6.97 11.82
C GLY A 89 1.33 -6.17 12.48
N LEU A 90 2.40 -6.84 12.99
CA LEU A 90 3.58 -6.15 13.51
C LEU A 90 4.31 -5.36 12.41
N TYR A 91 4.49 -5.94 11.23
CA TYR A 91 5.01 -5.25 10.07
C TYR A 91 4.19 -3.99 9.76
N SER A 92 2.86 -4.09 9.78
CA SER A 92 1.95 -2.97 9.53
C SER A 92 2.14 -1.84 10.54
N LEU A 93 2.41 -2.14 11.82
CA LEU A 93 2.74 -1.12 12.82
C LEU A 93 3.98 -0.31 12.43
N PHE A 94 5.08 -1.00 12.06
CA PHE A 94 6.32 -0.30 11.66
C PHE A 94 6.13 0.52 10.39
N VAL A 95 5.36 0.01 9.44
CA VAL A 95 5.04 0.76 8.21
C VAL A 95 4.15 1.97 8.52
N ALA A 96 3.19 1.85 9.43
CA ALA A 96 2.39 2.98 9.88
C ALA A 96 3.24 4.08 10.53
N ILE A 97 4.18 3.71 11.41
CA ILE A 97 5.14 4.65 12.02
C ILE A 97 5.98 5.34 10.93
N TYR A 98 6.54 4.57 10.00
CA TYR A 98 7.28 5.12 8.86
C TYR A 98 6.42 6.09 8.04
N ALA A 99 5.18 5.73 7.74
CA ALA A 99 4.26 6.57 6.97
C ALA A 99 3.93 7.90 7.71
N ILE A 100 3.80 7.87 9.04
CA ILE A 100 3.63 9.09 9.85
C ILE A 100 4.85 10.00 9.73
N ILE A 101 6.06 9.44 9.84
CA ILE A 101 7.31 10.19 9.67
C ILE A 101 7.36 10.82 8.27
N MET A 102 6.99 10.07 7.23
CA MET A 102 6.95 10.57 5.86
C MET A 102 5.89 11.66 5.66
N ALA A 103 4.73 11.55 6.30
CA ALA A 103 3.71 12.58 6.27
C ALA A 103 4.22 13.90 6.88
N ILE A 104 4.86 13.82 8.06
CA ILE A 104 5.45 14.99 8.72
C ILE A 104 6.55 15.61 7.85
N SER A 105 7.44 14.80 7.30
CA SER A 105 8.55 15.27 6.45
C SER A 105 8.07 15.93 5.15
N SER A 106 6.93 15.51 4.63
CA SER A 106 6.36 16.06 3.38
C SER A 106 5.59 17.36 3.60
N TYR A 107 5.23 17.72 4.84
CA TYR A 107 4.31 18.82 5.14
C TYR A 107 4.76 20.17 4.57
N THR A 108 6.04 20.48 4.63
CA THR A 108 6.61 21.74 4.12
C THR A 108 7.04 21.66 2.65
N VAL A 109 7.05 20.46 2.05
CA VAL A 109 7.48 20.24 0.67
C VAL A 109 6.30 20.16 -0.28
N ASP A 110 5.35 19.28 0.00
CA ASP A 110 4.12 19.10 -0.77
C ASP A 110 3.04 18.49 0.12
N ILE A 111 2.03 19.30 0.45
CA ILE A 111 0.92 18.89 1.31
C ILE A 111 0.15 17.67 0.76
N ARG A 112 0.15 17.46 -0.56
CA ARG A 112 -0.50 16.31 -1.17
C ARG A 112 0.15 15.01 -0.70
N PHE A 113 1.48 14.95 -0.64
CA PHE A 113 2.18 13.79 -0.09
C PHE A 113 1.92 13.60 1.40
N THR A 114 1.77 14.67 2.18
CA THR A 114 1.35 14.58 3.58
C THR A 114 0.01 13.87 3.71
N LEU A 115 -0.97 14.24 2.89
CA LEU A 115 -2.30 13.62 2.90
C LEU A 115 -2.24 12.15 2.46
N LEU A 116 -1.45 11.83 1.42
CA LEU A 116 -1.28 10.45 0.96
C LEU A 116 -0.65 9.58 2.05
N TRP A 117 0.47 10.02 2.64
CA TRP A 117 1.15 9.28 3.68
C TRP A 117 0.29 9.12 4.93
N GLY A 118 -0.47 10.15 5.32
CA GLY A 118 -1.43 10.08 6.42
C GLY A 118 -2.53 9.04 6.19
N ALA A 119 -3.09 9.00 4.99
CA ALA A 119 -4.10 8.00 4.61
C ALA A 119 -3.52 6.56 4.65
N TRP A 120 -2.31 6.37 4.13
CA TRP A 120 -1.65 5.07 4.17
C TRP A 120 -1.26 4.67 5.60
N ALA A 121 -0.83 5.61 6.45
CA ALA A 121 -0.57 5.35 7.86
C ALA A 121 -1.83 4.81 8.57
N ALA A 122 -3.00 5.40 8.30
CA ALA A 122 -4.27 4.95 8.87
C ALA A 122 -4.61 3.51 8.43
N LEU A 123 -4.38 3.16 7.15
CA LEU A 123 -4.65 1.82 6.63
C LEU A 123 -3.73 0.76 7.26
N TRP A 124 -2.42 1.04 7.40
CA TRP A 124 -1.51 0.10 8.05
C TRP A 124 -1.73 0.01 9.55
N LEU A 125 -2.08 1.12 10.21
CA LEU A 125 -2.43 1.11 11.63
C LEU A 125 -3.67 0.24 11.88
N GLU A 126 -4.67 0.33 11.01
CA GLU A 126 -5.85 -0.55 11.07
C GLU A 126 -5.45 -2.02 11.02
N GLY A 127 -4.55 -2.40 10.11
CA GLY A 127 -4.04 -3.77 10.04
C GLY A 127 -3.36 -4.25 11.32
N PHE A 128 -2.57 -3.41 11.99
CA PHE A 128 -2.01 -3.74 13.31
C PHE A 128 -3.09 -3.92 14.38
N LEU A 129 -4.04 -3.00 14.45
CA LEU A 129 -5.12 -3.03 15.44
C LEU A 129 -5.98 -4.30 15.28
N GLU A 130 -6.33 -4.66 14.05
CA GLU A 130 -7.14 -5.85 13.77
C GLU A 130 -6.35 -7.15 13.99
N LEU A 131 -5.14 -7.24 13.44
CA LEU A 131 -4.41 -8.51 13.37
C LEU A 131 -3.66 -8.87 14.66
N VAL A 132 -3.17 -7.88 15.40
CA VAL A 132 -2.39 -8.09 16.63
C VAL A 132 -3.24 -7.84 17.87
N LEU A 133 -3.89 -6.67 17.96
CA LEU A 133 -4.69 -6.30 19.12
C LEU A 133 -6.11 -6.88 19.11
N LYS A 134 -6.50 -7.53 18.00
CA LYS A 134 -7.82 -8.17 17.84
C LYS A 134 -9.01 -7.22 17.99
N ILE A 135 -8.79 -5.94 17.70
CA ILE A 135 -9.87 -4.96 17.67
C ILE A 135 -10.70 -5.23 16.40
N LYS A 136 -12.02 -5.34 16.56
CA LYS A 136 -12.93 -5.73 15.47
C LYS A 136 -13.15 -4.55 14.51
N LEU A 137 -12.30 -4.45 13.49
CA LEU A 137 -12.35 -3.42 12.45
C LEU A 137 -12.78 -3.98 11.08
N GLU A 138 -13.14 -5.26 11.01
CA GLU A 138 -13.49 -5.95 9.77
C GLU A 138 -14.62 -5.27 8.96
N LYS A 139 -15.46 -4.47 9.60
CA LYS A 139 -16.52 -3.69 8.94
C LYS A 139 -16.00 -2.37 8.35
N ILE A 140 -14.93 -1.82 8.92
CA ILE A 140 -14.34 -0.54 8.52
C ILE A 140 -13.38 -0.73 7.36
N PHE A 141 -12.58 -1.80 7.38
CA PHE A 141 -11.57 -2.09 6.37
C PHE A 141 -12.06 -1.96 4.92
N PRO A 142 -13.20 -2.54 4.51
CA PRO A 142 -13.65 -2.44 3.12
C PRO A 142 -13.84 -1.00 2.66
N TYR A 143 -14.47 -0.16 3.48
CA TYR A 143 -14.69 1.25 3.15
C TYR A 143 -13.39 2.04 3.13
N LEU A 144 -12.52 1.81 4.12
CA LEU A 144 -11.22 2.47 4.20
C LEU A 144 -10.34 2.10 3.01
N SER A 145 -10.28 0.81 2.66
CA SER A 145 -9.50 0.30 1.54
C SER A 145 -9.99 0.87 0.20
N ILE A 146 -11.31 0.94 -0.03
CA ILE A 146 -11.88 1.53 -1.25
C ILE A 146 -11.58 3.03 -1.30
N PHE A 147 -11.81 3.75 -0.21
CA PHE A 147 -11.58 5.19 -0.16
C PHE A 147 -10.11 5.53 -0.42
N ILE A 148 -9.19 4.90 0.30
CA ILE A 148 -7.74 5.12 0.14
C ILE A 148 -7.28 4.65 -1.25
N GLY A 149 -7.79 3.52 -1.73
CA GLY A 149 -7.50 3.03 -3.08
C GLY A 149 -7.86 4.02 -4.17
N LEU A 150 -8.99 4.70 -4.06
CA LEU A 150 -9.42 5.72 -5.02
C LEU A 150 -8.68 7.05 -4.82
N PHE A 151 -8.73 7.61 -3.62
CA PHE A 151 -8.31 8.99 -3.37
C PHE A 151 -6.83 9.16 -2.98
N ALA A 152 -6.20 8.13 -2.42
CA ALA A 152 -4.79 8.19 -2.06
C ALA A 152 -3.89 7.30 -2.95
N ALA A 153 -4.45 6.65 -3.98
CA ALA A 153 -3.66 5.87 -4.92
C ALA A 153 -4.11 6.08 -6.38
N PHE A 154 -5.31 5.64 -6.77
CA PHE A 154 -5.72 5.63 -8.19
C PHE A 154 -5.78 7.03 -8.81
N ILE A 155 -6.50 7.98 -8.19
CA ILE A 155 -6.59 9.37 -8.69
C ILE A 155 -5.21 10.04 -8.71
N PRO A 156 -4.41 10.03 -7.63
CA PRO A 156 -3.03 10.50 -7.66
C PRO A 156 -2.17 9.87 -8.77
N ALA A 157 -2.31 8.57 -8.99
CA ALA A 157 -1.60 7.88 -10.07
C ALA A 157 -1.91 8.47 -11.45
N ILE A 158 -3.18 8.69 -11.76
CA ILE A 158 -3.60 9.29 -13.03
C ILE A 158 -3.02 10.70 -13.18
N LEU A 159 -3.09 11.52 -12.12
CA LEU A 159 -2.53 12.87 -12.15
C LEU A 159 -1.01 12.84 -12.41
N MET A 160 -0.27 11.95 -11.74
CA MET A 160 1.16 11.79 -11.92
C MET A 160 1.53 11.29 -13.34
N LEU A 161 0.77 10.33 -13.88
CA LEU A 161 1.02 9.73 -15.18
C LEU A 161 0.61 10.63 -16.35
N THR A 162 -0.27 11.61 -16.11
CA THR A 162 -0.71 12.60 -17.11
C THR A 162 -0.05 13.98 -16.94
N ASP A 163 0.99 14.05 -16.07
CA ASP A 163 1.74 15.29 -15.75
C ASP A 163 0.84 16.42 -15.23
N LYS A 164 -0.15 16.06 -14.42
CA LYS A 164 -1.11 17.00 -13.77
C LYS A 164 -1.03 16.99 -12.25
N TRP A 165 0.02 16.33 -11.71
CA TRP A 165 0.26 16.28 -10.26
C TRP A 165 0.72 17.64 -9.75
#